data_ccdb4cdaa0062d5db5911071cc52baa6
#
_entry.id   ccdb4cdaa0062d5db5911071cc52baa6
#
_cell.length_a   1.000
_cell.length_b   1.000
_cell.length_c   1.000
_cell.angle_alpha   90.00
_cell.angle_beta   90.00
_cell.angle_gamma   90.00
#
_symmetry.space_group_name_H-M   'P 1'
#
loop_
_entity.id
_entity.type
_entity.pdbx_description
1 polymer ?
#
loop_
_entity_poly.entity_id
_entity_poly.type
_entity_poly.pdbx_seq_one_letter_code
_entity_poly.pdbx_strand_id
1 'polypeptide(L)'
;MKQFVDNAGRSWAVDINVNTLKRVKSLAGVDLLEVLDGTLVDKFIRDPVLLCDVIYVVCKPEADLRGVNDEEFGRSMAGDAIEHATEALLDDVVNFFPNPRDRAALGQILAATRVAMDKARDLVETRIESGELERAIDEALATAGNLSTGVPESSDVTHPT
;
A
#
# COMPACT_ATOMS: atom_id res chain seq x y z
N MET A 1 -18.54 -11.11 -6.01
CA MET A 1 -17.33 -11.94 -5.89
C MET A 1 -16.34 -11.58 -6.97
N LYS A 2 -15.12 -11.24 -6.60
CA LYS A 2 -13.99 -10.90 -7.47
C LYS A 2 -12.87 -11.91 -7.27
N GLN A 3 -11.84 -11.88 -8.12
CA GLN A 3 -10.69 -12.78 -7.99
C GLN A 3 -9.41 -12.03 -8.32
N PHE A 4 -8.30 -12.48 -7.72
CA PHE A 4 -6.95 -12.05 -8.10
C PHE A 4 -5.99 -13.25 -8.09
N VAL A 5 -4.82 -13.08 -8.65
CA VAL A 5 -3.77 -14.11 -8.67
C VAL A 5 -2.56 -13.58 -7.91
N ASP A 6 -2.01 -14.40 -7.01
CA ASP A 6 -0.79 -14.06 -6.28
C ASP A 6 0.48 -14.42 -7.07
N ASN A 7 1.65 -14.00 -6.58
CA ASN A 7 2.92 -14.26 -7.25
C ASN A 7 3.34 -15.75 -7.25
N ALA A 8 2.66 -16.59 -6.48
CA ALA A 8 2.81 -18.06 -6.54
C ALA A 8 1.88 -18.70 -7.59
N GLY A 9 1.11 -17.90 -8.34
CA GLY A 9 0.17 -18.36 -9.36
C GLY A 9 -1.13 -18.92 -8.81
N ARG A 10 -1.44 -18.66 -7.53
CA ARG A 10 -2.68 -19.09 -6.90
C ARG A 10 -3.77 -18.07 -7.14
N SER A 11 -4.95 -18.52 -7.57
CA SER A 11 -6.13 -17.67 -7.69
C SER A 11 -6.88 -17.63 -6.36
N TRP A 12 -7.25 -16.45 -5.90
CA TRP A 12 -7.98 -16.21 -4.66
C TRP A 12 -9.32 -15.54 -4.93
N ALA A 13 -10.37 -16.01 -4.27
CA ALA A 13 -11.69 -15.41 -4.35
C ALA A 13 -11.88 -14.36 -3.26
N VAL A 14 -12.32 -13.17 -3.67
CA VAL A 14 -12.76 -12.09 -2.79
C VAL A 14 -14.27 -12.07 -2.80
N ASP A 15 -14.88 -12.40 -1.66
CA ASP A 15 -16.33 -12.41 -1.48
C ASP A 15 -16.69 -11.64 -0.21
N ILE A 16 -17.21 -10.42 -0.40
CA ILE A 16 -17.61 -9.54 0.68
C ILE A 16 -19.09 -9.77 1.02
N ASN A 17 -19.28 -10.33 2.18
CA ASN A 17 -20.58 -10.56 2.79
C ASN A 17 -20.53 -10.24 4.29
N VAL A 18 -21.67 -10.33 4.97
CA VAL A 18 -21.76 -10.00 6.42
C VAL A 18 -20.77 -10.81 7.26
N ASN A 19 -20.56 -12.10 6.94
CA ASN A 19 -19.61 -12.94 7.66
C ASN A 19 -18.17 -12.48 7.43
N THR A 20 -17.83 -12.12 6.20
CA THR A 20 -16.52 -11.56 5.86
C THR A 20 -16.27 -10.25 6.59
N LEU A 21 -17.23 -9.33 6.61
CA LEU A 21 -17.13 -8.08 7.36
C LEU A 21 -16.87 -8.31 8.85
N LYS A 22 -17.63 -9.21 9.47
CA LYS A 22 -17.44 -9.56 10.89
C LYS A 22 -16.07 -10.18 11.14
N ARG A 23 -15.60 -11.07 10.26
CA ARG A 23 -14.30 -11.72 10.35
C ARG A 23 -13.15 -10.73 10.24
N VAL A 24 -13.19 -9.81 9.26
CA VAL A 24 -12.18 -8.76 9.09
C VAL A 24 -12.14 -7.85 10.31
N LYS A 25 -13.29 -7.42 10.80
CA LYS A 25 -13.36 -6.59 12.01
C LYS A 25 -12.80 -7.31 13.25
N SER A 26 -13.06 -8.58 13.39
CA SER A 26 -12.60 -9.39 14.54
C SER A 26 -11.11 -9.73 14.47
N LEU A 27 -10.58 -10.09 13.30
CA LEU A 27 -9.22 -10.61 13.15
C LEU A 27 -8.20 -9.54 12.74
N ALA A 28 -8.59 -8.59 11.90
CA ALA A 28 -7.72 -7.51 11.43
C ALA A 28 -8.00 -6.16 12.11
N GLY A 29 -9.07 -6.05 12.91
CA GLY A 29 -9.45 -4.81 13.58
C GLY A 29 -9.94 -3.69 12.63
N VAL A 30 -10.25 -4.03 11.39
CA VAL A 30 -10.63 -3.07 10.34
C VAL A 30 -12.12 -3.17 10.04
N ASP A 31 -12.80 -2.04 9.97
CA ASP A 31 -14.17 -1.96 9.49
C ASP A 31 -14.19 -1.59 8.00
N LEU A 32 -14.52 -2.56 7.14
CA LEU A 32 -14.55 -2.33 5.69
C LEU A 32 -15.64 -1.32 5.26
N LEU A 33 -16.61 -1.03 6.13
CA LEU A 33 -17.65 -0.03 5.85
C LEU A 33 -17.13 1.41 5.95
N GLU A 34 -15.95 1.65 6.55
CA GLU A 34 -15.25 2.94 6.55
C GLU A 34 -14.82 3.40 5.14
N VAL A 35 -15.04 2.58 4.12
CA VAL A 35 -14.88 3.01 2.72
C VAL A 35 -15.83 4.15 2.36
N LEU A 36 -16.98 4.25 3.02
CA LEU A 36 -17.99 5.29 2.77
C LEU A 36 -17.50 6.72 3.08
N ASP A 37 -16.64 6.86 4.05
CA ASP A 37 -16.07 8.16 4.46
C ASP A 37 -14.64 8.38 3.91
N GLY A 38 -14.12 7.42 3.15
CA GLY A 38 -12.79 7.47 2.52
C GLY A 38 -11.63 7.11 3.44
N THR A 39 -11.85 6.93 4.74
CA THR A 39 -10.77 6.66 5.71
C THR A 39 -10.11 5.31 5.48
N LEU A 40 -10.85 4.32 4.99
CA LEU A 40 -10.32 3.00 4.68
C LEU A 40 -9.26 3.02 3.58
N VAL A 41 -9.52 3.77 2.50
CA VAL A 41 -8.59 3.89 1.37
C VAL A 41 -7.28 4.55 1.82
N ASP A 42 -7.37 5.62 2.63
CA ASP A 42 -6.21 6.27 3.21
C ASP A 42 -5.39 5.35 4.12
N LYS A 43 -6.05 4.51 4.93
CA LYS A 43 -5.37 3.51 5.77
C LYS A 43 -4.58 2.53 4.92
N PHE A 44 -5.17 2.00 3.85
CA PHE A 44 -4.52 1.02 2.99
C PHE A 44 -3.35 1.59 2.19
N ILE A 45 -3.43 2.85 1.76
CA ILE A 45 -2.33 3.54 1.08
C ILE A 45 -1.13 3.73 2.02
N ARG A 46 -1.38 4.05 3.29
CA ARG A 46 -0.33 4.31 4.29
C ARG A 46 0.24 3.05 4.91
N ASP A 47 -0.53 1.97 4.95
CA ASP A 47 -0.16 0.72 5.58
C ASP A 47 -0.48 -0.48 4.66
N PRO A 48 0.43 -0.81 3.74
CA PRO A 48 0.26 -1.96 2.84
C PRO A 48 0.32 -3.31 3.58
N VAL A 49 0.91 -3.38 4.78
CA VAL A 49 0.91 -4.59 5.59
C VAL A 49 -0.50 -4.85 6.12
N LEU A 50 -1.15 -3.83 6.68
CA LEU A 50 -2.54 -3.92 7.11
C LEU A 50 -3.47 -4.32 5.95
N LEU A 51 -3.24 -3.79 4.75
CA LEU A 51 -3.98 -4.17 3.55
C LEU A 51 -3.83 -5.67 3.25
N CYS A 52 -2.60 -6.21 3.29
CA CYS A 52 -2.33 -7.63 3.08
C CYS A 52 -2.99 -8.49 4.14
N ASP A 53 -2.96 -8.08 5.41
CA ASP A 53 -3.62 -8.76 6.51
C ASP A 53 -5.14 -8.83 6.30
N VAL A 54 -5.75 -7.72 5.86
CA VAL A 54 -7.18 -7.69 5.53
C VAL A 54 -7.49 -8.63 4.38
N ILE A 55 -6.72 -8.61 3.30
CA ILE A 55 -6.92 -9.49 2.15
C ILE A 55 -6.78 -10.96 2.57
N TYR A 56 -5.77 -11.30 3.38
CA TYR A 56 -5.62 -12.65 3.92
C TYR A 56 -6.85 -13.09 4.71
N VAL A 57 -7.35 -12.24 5.60
CA VAL A 57 -8.55 -12.54 6.41
C VAL A 57 -9.79 -12.68 5.53
N VAL A 58 -9.91 -11.93 4.45
CA VAL A 58 -11.00 -12.12 3.46
C VAL A 58 -10.88 -13.49 2.81
N CYS A 59 -9.68 -13.87 2.37
CA CYS A 59 -9.40 -15.15 1.71
C CYS A 59 -9.25 -16.33 2.70
N LYS A 60 -9.28 -16.07 4.02
CA LYS A 60 -8.97 -17.09 5.06
C LYS A 60 -9.71 -18.41 4.92
N PRO A 61 -11.01 -18.49 4.62
CA PRO A 61 -11.67 -19.77 4.45
C PRO A 61 -11.05 -20.63 3.34
N GLU A 62 -10.63 -20.01 2.25
CA GLU A 62 -9.96 -20.66 1.13
C GLU A 62 -8.50 -21.00 1.47
N ALA A 63 -7.81 -20.09 2.18
CA ALA A 63 -6.44 -20.30 2.65
C ALA A 63 -6.37 -21.51 3.61
N ASP A 64 -7.31 -21.61 4.56
CA ASP A 64 -7.40 -22.74 5.49
C ASP A 64 -7.62 -24.07 4.74
N LEU A 65 -8.49 -24.10 3.72
CA LEU A 65 -8.72 -25.29 2.90
C LEU A 65 -7.48 -25.71 2.09
N ARG A 66 -6.66 -24.76 1.69
CA ARG A 66 -5.43 -24.98 0.93
C ARG A 66 -4.21 -25.21 1.82
N GLY A 67 -4.34 -25.03 3.13
CA GLY A 67 -3.23 -25.11 4.09
C GLY A 67 -2.24 -23.97 3.97
N VAL A 68 -2.65 -22.82 3.42
CA VAL A 68 -1.83 -21.62 3.26
C VAL A 68 -1.98 -20.74 4.50
N ASN A 69 -0.90 -20.56 5.23
CA ASN A 69 -0.88 -19.68 6.40
C ASN A 69 -0.58 -18.22 6.01
N ASP A 70 -0.68 -17.32 6.98
CA ASP A 70 -0.47 -15.89 6.80
C ASP A 70 0.93 -15.56 6.26
N GLU A 71 1.97 -16.19 6.78
CA GLU A 71 3.34 -15.98 6.34
C GLU A 71 3.56 -16.40 4.87
N GLU A 72 3.03 -17.55 4.48
CA GLU A 72 3.12 -18.04 3.11
C GLU A 72 2.30 -17.17 2.15
N PHE A 73 1.11 -16.72 2.57
CA PHE A 73 0.30 -15.78 1.83
C PHE A 73 1.04 -14.45 1.64
N GLY A 74 1.58 -13.87 2.72
CA GLY A 74 2.32 -12.62 2.69
C GLY A 74 3.54 -12.65 1.77
N ARG A 75 4.28 -13.77 1.72
CA ARG A 75 5.42 -13.93 0.79
C ARG A 75 5.03 -13.87 -0.69
N SER A 76 3.80 -14.23 -1.01
CA SER A 76 3.29 -14.20 -2.39
C SER A 76 2.61 -12.87 -2.75
N MET A 77 2.48 -11.96 -1.78
CA MET A 77 1.86 -10.65 -1.97
C MET A 77 2.94 -9.58 -2.15
N ALA A 78 3.27 -9.26 -3.39
CA ALA A 78 4.20 -8.18 -3.73
C ALA A 78 3.87 -7.61 -5.12
N GLY A 79 4.17 -6.34 -5.35
CA GLY A 79 3.99 -5.67 -6.63
C GLY A 79 2.55 -5.77 -7.14
N ASP A 80 2.39 -6.24 -8.37
CA ASP A 80 1.09 -6.32 -9.07
C ASP A 80 0.06 -7.18 -8.34
N ALA A 81 0.49 -8.19 -7.58
CA ALA A 81 -0.43 -9.02 -6.80
C ALA A 81 -1.16 -8.21 -5.72
N ILE A 82 -0.48 -7.29 -5.05
CA ILE A 82 -1.10 -6.37 -4.07
C ILE A 82 -2.10 -5.45 -4.78
N GLU A 83 -1.73 -4.92 -5.93
CA GLU A 83 -2.60 -4.01 -6.71
C GLU A 83 -3.88 -4.72 -7.14
N HIS A 84 -3.77 -5.88 -7.78
CA HIS A 84 -4.93 -6.67 -8.21
C HIS A 84 -5.81 -7.11 -7.05
N ALA A 85 -5.20 -7.50 -5.92
CA ALA A 85 -5.94 -7.87 -4.72
C ALA A 85 -6.69 -6.68 -4.12
N THR A 86 -6.07 -5.49 -4.12
CA THR A 86 -6.68 -4.25 -3.65
C THR A 86 -7.87 -3.87 -4.52
N GLU A 87 -7.73 -3.94 -5.84
CA GLU A 87 -8.83 -3.69 -6.76
C GLU A 87 -9.98 -4.66 -6.55
N ALA A 88 -9.68 -5.95 -6.45
CA ALA A 88 -10.71 -6.97 -6.21
C ALA A 88 -11.44 -6.73 -4.87
N LEU A 89 -10.70 -6.36 -3.82
CA LEU A 89 -11.26 -6.04 -2.50
C LEU A 89 -12.19 -4.83 -2.57
N LEU A 90 -11.70 -3.71 -3.07
CA LEU A 90 -12.46 -2.45 -3.10
C LEU A 90 -13.69 -2.55 -4.00
N ASP A 91 -13.57 -3.20 -5.16
CA ASP A 91 -14.70 -3.42 -6.06
C ASP A 91 -15.78 -4.30 -5.41
N ASP A 92 -15.40 -5.33 -4.66
CA ASP A 92 -16.39 -6.21 -4.03
C ASP A 92 -17.00 -5.57 -2.79
N VAL A 93 -16.25 -4.74 -2.05
CA VAL A 93 -16.80 -3.90 -0.96
C VAL A 93 -17.87 -2.94 -1.50
N VAL A 94 -17.61 -2.28 -2.61
CA VAL A 94 -18.62 -1.40 -3.25
C VAL A 94 -19.86 -2.18 -3.63
N ASN A 95 -19.71 -3.38 -4.21
CA ASN A 95 -20.82 -4.22 -4.61
C ASN A 95 -21.66 -4.74 -3.44
N PHE A 96 -21.12 -4.77 -2.24
CA PHE A 96 -21.82 -5.17 -1.03
C PHE A 96 -22.95 -4.21 -0.64
N PHE A 97 -22.83 -2.90 -0.98
CA PHE A 97 -23.82 -1.91 -0.57
C PHE A 97 -25.13 -2.12 -1.34
N PRO A 98 -26.28 -2.21 -0.62
CA PRO A 98 -27.57 -2.48 -1.25
C PRO A 98 -28.11 -1.29 -2.05
N ASN A 99 -27.77 -0.06 -1.66
CA ASN A 99 -28.26 1.16 -2.29
C ASN A 99 -27.48 1.45 -3.60
N PRO A 100 -28.16 1.53 -4.76
CA PRO A 100 -27.50 1.84 -6.01
C PRO A 100 -26.79 3.21 -6.05
N ARG A 101 -27.28 4.19 -5.30
CA ARG A 101 -26.68 5.52 -5.22
C ARG A 101 -25.34 5.48 -4.49
N ASP A 102 -25.27 4.72 -3.39
CA ASP A 102 -24.04 4.58 -2.61
C ASP A 102 -22.99 3.81 -3.42
N ARG A 103 -23.39 2.74 -4.13
CA ARG A 103 -22.51 2.03 -5.06
C ARG A 103 -21.95 2.93 -6.16
N ALA A 104 -22.80 3.76 -6.75
CA ALA A 104 -22.38 4.69 -7.81
C ALA A 104 -21.42 5.76 -7.27
N ALA A 105 -21.73 6.35 -6.11
CA ALA A 105 -20.87 7.35 -5.46
C ALA A 105 -19.51 6.78 -5.09
N LEU A 106 -19.47 5.61 -4.45
CA LEU A 106 -18.23 4.92 -4.08
C LEU A 106 -17.42 4.52 -5.33
N GLY A 107 -18.07 4.00 -6.36
CA GLY A 107 -17.43 3.68 -7.62
C GLY A 107 -16.76 4.88 -8.28
N GLN A 108 -17.38 6.05 -8.23
CA GLN A 108 -16.80 7.31 -8.72
C GLN A 108 -15.59 7.75 -7.87
N ILE A 109 -15.68 7.65 -6.54
CA ILE A 109 -14.57 7.99 -5.63
C ILE A 109 -13.37 7.09 -5.91
N LEU A 110 -13.58 5.77 -6.00
CA LEU A 110 -12.50 4.82 -6.29
C LEU A 110 -11.89 5.04 -7.68
N ALA A 111 -12.70 5.31 -8.69
CA ALA A 111 -12.22 5.64 -10.03
C ALA A 111 -11.37 6.91 -10.03
N ALA A 112 -11.79 7.96 -9.33
CA ALA A 112 -11.03 9.20 -9.19
C ALA A 112 -9.70 8.97 -8.45
N THR A 113 -9.69 8.14 -7.41
CA THR A 113 -8.48 7.78 -6.67
C THR A 113 -7.48 7.02 -7.55
N ARG A 114 -7.95 6.06 -8.36
CA ARG A 114 -7.11 5.33 -9.34
C ARG A 114 -6.46 6.29 -10.33
N VAL A 115 -7.25 7.17 -10.94
CA VAL A 115 -6.72 8.17 -11.89
C VAL A 115 -5.68 9.09 -11.24
N ALA A 116 -5.90 9.48 -9.98
CA ALA A 116 -4.93 10.30 -9.24
C ALA A 116 -3.63 9.54 -8.97
N MET A 117 -3.71 8.25 -8.61
CA MET A 117 -2.55 7.39 -8.40
C MET A 117 -1.76 7.16 -9.70
N ASP A 118 -2.43 6.88 -10.81
CA ASP A 118 -1.80 6.69 -12.12
C ASP A 118 -1.06 7.96 -12.55
N LYS A 119 -1.69 9.12 -12.42
CA LYS A 119 -1.02 10.41 -12.69
C LYS A 119 0.20 10.67 -11.79
N ALA A 120 0.15 10.27 -10.53
CA ALA A 120 1.28 10.39 -9.63
C ALA A 120 2.43 9.46 -10.05
N ARG A 121 2.13 8.24 -10.50
CA ARG A 121 3.13 7.30 -11.07
C ARG A 121 3.77 7.86 -12.32
N ASP A 122 2.96 8.32 -13.28
CA ASP A 122 3.45 8.94 -14.53
C ASP A 122 4.37 10.14 -14.24
N LEU A 123 4.02 10.94 -13.25
CA LEU A 123 4.85 12.09 -12.85
C LEU A 123 6.20 11.65 -12.28
N VAL A 124 6.23 10.59 -11.45
CA VAL A 124 7.47 10.03 -10.90
C VAL A 124 8.32 9.43 -12.01
N GLU A 125 7.72 8.67 -12.93
CA GLU A 125 8.39 8.06 -14.07
C GLU A 125 9.02 9.13 -14.98
N THR A 126 8.26 10.18 -15.30
CA THR A 126 8.76 11.34 -16.07
C THR A 126 9.94 12.03 -15.38
N ARG A 127 9.92 12.18 -14.06
CA ARG A 127 11.03 12.75 -13.30
C ARG A 127 12.27 11.88 -13.30
N ILE A 128 12.09 10.55 -13.24
CA ILE A 128 13.20 9.60 -13.36
C ILE A 128 13.82 9.66 -14.75
N GLU A 129 12.99 9.62 -15.80
CA GLU A 129 13.44 9.68 -17.19
C GLU A 129 14.12 11.02 -17.55
N SER A 130 13.65 12.13 -16.98
CA SER A 130 14.25 13.46 -17.21
C SER A 130 15.58 13.67 -16.50
N GLY A 131 16.01 12.75 -15.62
CA GLY A 131 17.22 12.87 -14.81
C GLY A 131 17.17 13.98 -13.75
N GLU A 132 16.00 14.55 -13.48
CA GLU A 132 15.83 15.55 -12.44
C GLU A 132 16.10 14.98 -11.04
N LEU A 133 15.76 13.72 -10.82
CA LEU A 133 16.02 13.03 -9.55
C LEU A 133 17.51 12.82 -9.33
N GLU A 134 18.25 12.41 -10.36
CA GLU A 134 19.71 12.24 -10.29
C GLU A 134 20.40 13.56 -9.98
N ARG A 135 20.00 14.65 -10.65
CA ARG A 135 20.53 16.00 -10.38
C ARG A 135 20.24 16.47 -8.97
N ALA A 136 19.03 16.22 -8.46
CA ALA A 136 18.66 16.59 -7.08
C ALA A 136 19.46 15.80 -6.04
N ILE A 137 19.73 14.52 -6.29
CA ILE A 137 20.58 13.68 -5.43
C ILE A 137 22.02 14.15 -5.47
N ASP A 138 22.57 14.45 -6.64
CA ASP A 138 23.95 14.94 -6.81
C ASP A 138 24.13 16.30 -6.12
N GLU A 139 23.16 17.20 -6.22
CA GLU A 139 23.16 18.50 -5.56
C GLU A 139 23.08 18.36 -4.03
N ALA A 140 22.25 17.45 -3.52
CA ALA A 140 22.15 17.14 -2.09
C ALA A 140 23.45 16.55 -1.54
N LEU A 141 24.08 15.65 -2.28
CA LEU A 141 25.36 15.04 -1.90
C LEU A 141 26.51 16.05 -1.93
N ALA A 142 26.56 16.94 -2.92
CA ALA A 142 27.54 18.01 -3.01
C ALA A 142 27.42 18.99 -1.84
N THR A 143 26.17 19.31 -1.43
CA THR A 143 25.91 20.17 -0.27
C THR A 143 26.29 19.50 1.04
N ALA A 144 26.03 18.20 1.20
CA ALA A 144 26.43 17.42 2.38
C ALA A 144 27.95 17.23 2.49
N GLY A 145 28.64 17.06 1.36
CA GLY A 145 30.10 16.94 1.32
C GLY A 145 30.84 18.23 1.73
N ASN A 146 30.22 19.38 1.53
CA ASN A 146 30.84 20.68 1.87
C ASN A 146 30.72 21.06 3.36
N LEU A 147 29.91 20.33 4.13
CA LEU A 147 29.76 20.51 5.59
C LEU A 147 30.80 19.74 6.41
N SER A 148 31.62 18.89 5.79
CA SER A 148 32.60 18.01 6.48
C SER A 148 34.04 18.58 6.53
N THR A 149 34.32 19.77 6.04
CA THR A 149 35.68 20.36 6.02
C THR A 149 35.90 21.47 7.04
N GLY A 150 35.26 21.39 8.19
CA GLY A 150 35.46 22.34 9.30
C GLY A 150 35.93 21.66 10.59
N VAL A 151 37.10 20.97 10.59
CA VAL A 151 37.76 20.59 11.81
C VAL A 151 38.71 21.75 12.19
N PRO A 152 38.53 22.43 13.34
CA PRO A 152 39.51 23.37 13.81
C PRO A 152 40.71 22.60 14.33
N GLU A 153 41.86 22.85 13.75
CA GLU A 153 43.17 22.41 14.19
C GLU A 153 43.47 22.99 15.61
N SER A 154 43.54 22.13 16.57
CA SER A 154 43.91 22.50 17.95
C SER A 154 45.40 22.79 18.00
N SER A 155 45.71 24.05 18.24
CA SER A 155 47.05 24.56 18.46
C SER A 155 47.67 24.00 19.71
N ASP A 156 48.87 23.52 19.54
CA ASP A 156 49.98 23.27 20.42
C ASP A 156 50.01 24.09 21.72
N VAL A 157 50.09 23.44 22.85
CA VAL A 157 50.48 24.06 24.13
C VAL A 157 51.87 23.55 24.49
N THR A 158 52.86 24.38 24.17
CA THR A 158 54.21 24.32 24.68
C THR A 158 54.23 24.67 26.19
N HIS A 159 54.74 23.73 27.01
CA HIS A 159 55.16 24.02 28.38
C HIS A 159 56.62 24.51 28.39
N PRO A 160 56.94 25.54 29.17
CA PRO A 160 58.30 25.75 29.67
C PRO A 160 58.39 25.46 31.18
N THR A 161 59.39 24.67 31.51
CA THR A 161 60.12 24.54 32.76
C THR A 161 59.42 24.78 34.11
#